data_634abaeb5f46adf279048f271a841e5a
#
_entry.id   634abaeb5f46adf279048f271a841e5a
#
_cell.length_a   1.000
_cell.length_b   1.000
_cell.length_c   1.000
_cell.angle_alpha   90.00
_cell.angle_beta   90.00
_cell.angle_gamma   90.00
#
_symmetry.space_group_name_H-M   'P 1'
#
loop_
_entity.id
_entity.type
_entity.pdbx_description
1 polymer ?
#
loop_
_entity_poly.entity_id
_entity_poly.type
_entity_poly.pdbx_seq_one_letter_code
_entity_poly.pdbx_strand_id
1 'polypeptide(L)'
;MAEFVRAASTSEIAPGQARLVTVKGREIVLFNVEGAFFALDSACTHEEGPLAEGEVLGHEVTCPWHGATFDVRTGKVLGPPAYEDVARYSVRVTGTDIEVEV
;
A
#
# COMPACT_ATOMS: atom_id res chain seq x y z
N MET A 1 14.48 2.71 -15.52
CA MET A 1 14.45 1.28 -15.27
C MET A 1 14.08 1.02 -13.82
N ALA A 2 13.12 0.14 -13.59
CA ALA A 2 12.67 -0.16 -12.23
C ALA A 2 13.72 -0.98 -11.48
N GLU A 3 13.87 -0.73 -10.18
CA GLU A 3 14.77 -1.49 -9.32
C GLU A 3 14.14 -1.64 -7.94
N PHE A 4 14.53 -2.68 -7.22
CA PHE A 4 14.08 -2.87 -5.84
C PHE A 4 14.91 -2.00 -4.90
N VAL A 5 14.22 -1.20 -4.10
CA VAL A 5 14.84 -0.28 -3.14
C VAL A 5 14.27 -0.59 -1.76
N ARG A 6 15.15 -0.63 -0.75
CA ARG A 6 14.71 -0.85 0.62
C ARG A 6 13.77 0.28 1.07
N ALA A 7 12.63 -0.11 1.59
CA ALA A 7 11.62 0.85 2.05
C ALA A 7 11.43 0.81 3.57
N ALA A 8 11.50 -0.37 4.18
CA ALA A 8 11.27 -0.55 5.62
C ALA A 8 11.80 -1.90 6.09
N SER A 9 11.77 -2.13 7.40
CA SER A 9 12.00 -3.44 8.00
C SER A 9 10.68 -4.15 8.25
N THR A 10 10.69 -5.48 8.19
CA THR A 10 9.49 -6.29 8.46
C THR A 10 8.95 -6.05 9.87
N SER A 11 9.83 -5.72 10.83
CA SER A 11 9.44 -5.48 12.21
C SER A 11 8.73 -4.14 12.42
N GLU A 12 8.78 -3.25 11.44
CA GLU A 12 8.16 -1.92 11.55
C GLU A 12 6.67 -1.92 11.27
N ILE A 13 6.14 -2.98 10.66
CA ILE A 13 4.74 -3.07 10.24
C ILE A 13 4.14 -4.35 10.77
N ALA A 14 3.28 -4.25 11.77
CA ALA A 14 2.59 -5.42 12.32
C ALA A 14 1.49 -5.91 11.39
N PRO A 15 1.10 -7.20 11.47
CA PRO A 15 -0.01 -7.71 10.66
C PRO A 15 -1.28 -6.87 10.85
N GLY A 16 -1.93 -6.55 9.74
CA GLY A 16 -3.12 -5.72 9.73
C GLY A 16 -2.85 -4.22 9.72
N GLN A 17 -1.58 -3.82 9.69
CA GLN A 17 -1.19 -2.41 9.70
C GLN A 17 -0.68 -1.93 8.36
N ALA A 18 -0.68 -0.63 8.18
CA ALA A 18 -0.13 0.04 7.01
C ALA A 18 0.88 1.11 7.45
N ARG A 19 1.86 1.38 6.60
CA ARG A 19 2.87 2.40 6.88
C ARG A 19 3.20 3.19 5.62
N LEU A 20 3.16 4.50 5.73
CA LEU A 20 3.59 5.39 4.66
C LEU A 20 5.13 5.41 4.61
N VAL A 21 5.69 5.21 3.44
CA VAL A 21 7.13 5.32 3.20
C VAL A 21 7.37 6.17 1.97
N THR A 22 8.53 6.82 1.90
CA THR A 22 8.95 7.59 0.73
C THR A 22 10.13 6.87 0.10
N VAL A 23 9.99 6.48 -1.18
CA VAL A 23 11.02 5.76 -1.91
C VAL A 23 11.23 6.48 -3.25
N LYS A 24 12.45 6.96 -3.48
CA LYS A 24 12.80 7.72 -4.69
C LYS A 24 11.84 8.88 -4.95
N GLY A 25 11.45 9.59 -3.88
CA GLY A 25 10.53 10.71 -3.98
C GLY A 25 9.07 10.35 -4.17
N ARG A 26 8.73 9.06 -4.16
CA ARG A 26 7.34 8.58 -4.26
C ARG A 26 6.82 8.22 -2.89
N GLU A 27 5.61 8.65 -2.59
CA GLU A 27 4.92 8.25 -1.37
C GLU A 27 4.16 6.96 -1.63
N ILE A 28 4.52 5.91 -0.88
CA ILE A 28 4.01 4.56 -1.06
C ILE A 28 3.51 4.06 0.28
N VAL A 29 2.41 3.32 0.28
CA VAL A 29 1.89 2.66 1.49
C VAL A 29 2.25 1.19 1.44
N LEU A 30 2.90 0.72 2.49
CA LEU A 30 3.17 -0.70 2.69
C LEU A 30 2.10 -1.28 3.61
N PHE A 31 1.56 -2.44 3.23
CA PHE A 31 0.55 -3.16 4.01
C PHE A 31 1.11 -4.51 4.42
N ASN A 32 0.88 -4.88 5.67
CA ASN A 32 1.17 -6.24 6.15
C ASN A 32 -0.17 -6.96 6.34
N VAL A 33 -0.42 -7.96 5.51
CA VAL A 33 -1.61 -8.81 5.61
C VAL A 33 -1.15 -10.22 5.95
N GLU A 34 -1.31 -10.59 7.22
CA GLU A 34 -0.94 -11.93 7.70
C GLU A 34 0.51 -12.34 7.38
N GLY A 35 1.43 -11.39 7.40
CA GLY A 35 2.85 -11.62 7.13
C GLY A 35 3.25 -11.43 5.67
N ALA A 36 2.31 -11.21 4.78
CA ALA A 36 2.59 -10.86 3.38
C ALA A 36 2.56 -9.34 3.22
N PHE A 37 3.51 -8.80 2.48
CA PHE A 37 3.65 -7.35 2.28
C PHE A 37 3.24 -6.93 0.89
N PHE A 38 2.47 -5.84 0.81
CA PHE A 38 1.99 -5.27 -0.44
C PHE A 38 2.22 -3.77 -0.44
N ALA A 39 2.35 -3.19 -1.62
CA ALA A 39 2.62 -1.75 -1.76
C ALA A 39 1.70 -1.13 -2.80
N LEU A 40 1.07 -0.03 -2.41
CA LEU A 40 0.24 0.78 -3.29
C LEU A 40 0.70 2.23 -3.23
N ASP A 41 0.32 3.02 -4.24
CA ASP A 41 0.48 4.46 -4.19
C ASP A 41 -0.28 5.00 -2.97
N SER A 42 0.24 6.05 -2.32
CA SER A 42 -0.34 6.57 -1.09
C SER A 42 -1.68 7.28 -1.29
N ALA A 43 -1.93 7.81 -2.47
CA ALA A 43 -3.11 8.62 -2.73
C ALA A 43 -4.26 7.79 -3.27
N CYS A 44 -5.42 7.91 -2.62
CA CYS A 44 -6.68 7.37 -3.14
C CYS A 44 -7.01 8.05 -4.47
N THR A 45 -7.42 7.27 -5.47
CA THR A 45 -7.72 7.82 -6.80
C THR A 45 -8.96 8.72 -6.83
N HIS A 46 -9.79 8.68 -5.78
CA HIS A 46 -10.97 9.54 -5.70
C HIS A 46 -10.59 11.01 -5.41
N GLU A 47 -10.01 11.29 -4.24
CA GLU A 47 -9.66 12.65 -3.83
C GLU A 47 -8.29 12.72 -3.17
N GLU A 48 -7.39 11.85 -3.59
CA GLU A 48 -6.04 11.76 -3.02
C GLU A 48 -6.03 11.56 -1.51
N GLY A 49 -7.05 10.87 -0.97
CA GLY A 49 -7.12 10.56 0.44
C GLY A 49 -5.97 9.68 0.90
N PRO A 50 -5.55 9.82 2.18
CA PRO A 50 -4.36 9.12 2.68
C PRO A 50 -4.65 7.64 2.97
N LEU A 51 -4.33 6.76 2.03
CA LEU A 51 -4.57 5.32 2.20
C LEU A 51 -3.82 4.73 3.40
N ALA A 52 -2.70 5.33 3.80
CA ALA A 52 -1.95 4.86 4.97
C ALA A 52 -2.76 4.98 6.28
N GLU A 53 -3.75 5.86 6.32
CA GLU A 53 -4.63 6.04 7.48
C GLU A 53 -5.93 5.25 7.33
N GLY A 54 -6.08 4.49 6.25
CA GLY A 54 -7.26 3.69 6.01
C GLY A 54 -7.30 2.43 6.87
N GLU A 55 -8.49 1.88 7.01
CA GLU A 55 -8.70 0.62 7.71
C GLU A 55 -8.39 -0.55 6.77
N VAL A 56 -7.59 -1.50 7.24
CA VAL A 56 -7.24 -2.69 6.49
C VAL A 56 -8.00 -3.88 7.06
N LEU A 57 -8.84 -4.50 6.24
CA LEU A 57 -9.59 -5.71 6.61
C LEU A 57 -9.32 -6.79 5.56
N GLY A 58 -8.64 -7.88 5.97
CA GLY A 58 -8.20 -8.90 5.03
C GLY A 58 -7.29 -8.28 3.99
N HIS A 59 -7.65 -8.37 2.72
CA HIS A 59 -6.88 -7.78 1.60
C HIS A 59 -7.47 -6.48 1.07
N GLU A 60 -8.36 -5.85 1.84
CA GLU A 60 -8.99 -4.58 1.44
C GLU A 60 -8.53 -3.44 2.31
N VAL A 61 -8.27 -2.29 1.70
CA VAL A 61 -8.06 -1.04 2.41
C VAL A 61 -9.20 -0.09 2.09
N THR A 62 -9.72 0.57 3.13
CA THR A 62 -10.79 1.56 2.97
C THR A 62 -10.20 2.95 3.16
N CYS A 63 -10.31 3.78 2.12
CA CYS A 63 -9.86 5.17 2.19
C CYS A 63 -10.68 5.89 3.29
N PRO A 64 -10.03 6.64 4.20
CA PRO A 64 -10.77 7.35 5.25
C PRO A 64 -11.62 8.49 4.71
N TRP A 65 -11.38 8.88 3.46
CA TRP A 65 -12.17 9.92 2.80
C TRP A 65 -13.22 9.24 1.92
N HIS A 66 -14.48 9.31 2.32
CA HIS A 66 -15.65 8.81 1.56
C HIS A 66 -15.76 7.29 1.42
N GLY A 67 -14.85 6.51 1.99
CA GLY A 67 -15.01 5.06 2.09
C GLY A 67 -14.73 4.25 0.83
N ALA A 68 -13.99 4.79 -0.14
CA ALA A 68 -13.55 4.01 -1.30
C ALA A 68 -12.66 2.83 -0.87
N THR A 69 -12.85 1.67 -1.49
CA THR A 69 -12.11 0.47 -1.13
C THR A 69 -11.26 -0.06 -2.27
N PHE A 70 -10.09 -0.60 -1.91
CA PHE A 70 -9.13 -1.14 -2.88
C PHE A 70 -8.57 -2.47 -2.39
N ASP A 71 -8.24 -3.36 -3.34
CA ASP A 71 -7.54 -4.60 -3.04
C ASP A 71 -6.04 -4.28 -2.92
N VAL A 72 -5.45 -4.53 -1.75
CA VAL A 72 -4.03 -4.20 -1.52
C VAL A 72 -3.07 -5.06 -2.35
N ARG A 73 -3.52 -6.23 -2.83
CA ARG A 73 -2.69 -7.12 -3.64
C ARG A 73 -2.50 -6.62 -5.06
N THR A 74 -3.47 -5.89 -5.60
CA THR A 74 -3.51 -5.51 -7.00
C THR A 74 -3.70 -4.02 -7.24
N GLY A 75 -4.19 -3.28 -6.25
CA GLY A 75 -4.58 -1.88 -6.39
C GLY A 75 -5.95 -1.72 -7.05
N LYS A 76 -6.65 -2.80 -7.31
CA LYS A 76 -7.94 -2.74 -7.98
C LYS A 76 -8.99 -2.06 -7.11
N VAL A 77 -9.73 -1.12 -7.68
CA VAL A 77 -10.85 -0.48 -6.99
C VAL A 77 -11.97 -1.50 -6.78
N LEU A 78 -12.49 -1.56 -5.55
CA LEU A 78 -13.54 -2.49 -5.17
C LEU A 78 -14.85 -1.80 -4.87
N GLY A 79 -14.83 -0.52 -4.53
CA GLY A 79 -16.05 0.20 -4.20
C GLY A 79 -15.98 1.69 -4.43
N PRO A 80 -17.15 2.31 -4.68
CA PRO A 80 -17.24 3.75 -4.89
C PRO A 80 -16.86 4.51 -3.62
N PRO A 81 -16.57 5.82 -3.70
CA PRO A 81 -16.72 6.66 -4.87
C PRO A 81 -15.53 6.68 -5.84
N ALA A 82 -14.50 5.86 -5.61
CA ALA A 82 -13.39 5.76 -6.57
C ALA A 82 -13.77 4.86 -7.74
N TYR A 83 -13.33 5.23 -8.93
CA TYR A 83 -13.60 4.48 -10.15
C TYR A 83 -12.33 4.05 -10.87
N GLU A 84 -11.17 4.41 -10.34
CA GLU A 84 -9.88 4.08 -10.92
C GLU A 84 -9.05 3.26 -9.94
N ASP A 85 -8.27 2.32 -10.46
CA ASP A 85 -7.36 1.52 -9.64
C ASP A 85 -6.21 2.39 -9.14
N VAL A 86 -5.69 2.03 -7.97
CA VAL A 86 -4.49 2.65 -7.39
C VAL A 86 -3.27 1.94 -7.97
N ALA A 87 -2.21 2.67 -8.26
CA ALA A 87 -0.96 2.08 -8.75
C ALA A 87 -0.39 1.11 -7.71
N ARG A 88 0.05 -0.04 -8.19
CA ARG A 88 0.63 -1.10 -7.38
C ARG A 88 2.13 -1.19 -7.65
N TYR A 89 2.89 -1.51 -6.61
CA TYR A 89 4.33 -1.73 -6.71
C TYR A 89 4.66 -3.15 -6.28
N SER A 90 5.59 -3.81 -6.97
CA SER A 90 6.05 -5.13 -6.58
C SER A 90 6.89 -5.04 -5.31
N VAL A 91 6.73 -6.01 -4.43
CA VAL A 91 7.43 -6.08 -3.14
C VAL A 91 8.19 -7.39 -3.05
N ARG A 92 9.42 -7.33 -2.52
CA ARG A 92 10.13 -8.54 -2.11
C ARG A 92 10.72 -8.31 -0.73
N VAL A 93 10.85 -9.39 0.03
CA VAL A 93 11.47 -9.36 1.35
C VAL A 93 12.80 -10.11 1.27
N THR A 94 13.89 -9.44 1.68
CA THR A 94 15.22 -10.02 1.73
C THR A 94 15.70 -9.95 3.18
N GLY A 95 15.73 -11.09 3.86
CA GLY A 95 16.00 -11.10 5.30
C GLY A 95 14.90 -10.37 6.04
N THR A 96 15.23 -9.24 6.67
CA THR A 96 14.26 -8.38 7.35
C THR A 96 13.95 -7.10 6.56
N ASP A 97 14.50 -6.96 5.37
CA ASP A 97 14.30 -5.77 4.54
C ASP A 97 13.11 -5.94 3.60
N ILE A 98 12.19 -4.99 3.63
CA ILE A 98 11.11 -4.89 2.66
C ILE A 98 11.59 -3.99 1.53
N GLU A 99 11.62 -4.53 0.32
CA GLU A 99 12.07 -3.80 -0.85
C GLU A 99 10.91 -3.62 -1.82
N VAL A 100 10.83 -2.44 -2.43
CA VAL A 100 9.78 -2.04 -3.35
C VAL A 100 10.41 -1.72 -4.70
N GLU A 101 9.80 -2.22 -5.76
CA GLU A 101 10.25 -1.94 -7.12
C GLU A 101 9.68 -0.59 -7.58
N VAL A 102 10.58 0.35 -7.80
CA VAL A 102 10.24 1.71 -8.24
C VAL A 102 11.12 2.15 -9.41
#